data_c19f67f78d32f8bdb9441151f8dcec25
#
_entry.id   c19f67f78d32f8bdb9441151f8dcec25
#
_cell.length_a   1.000
_cell.length_b   1.000
_cell.length_c   1.000
_cell.angle_alpha   90.00
_cell.angle_beta   90.00
_cell.angle_gamma   90.00
#
_symmetry.space_group_name_H-M   'P 1'
#
loop_
_entity.id
_entity.type
_entity.pdbx_description
1 polymer ?
#
loop_
_entity_poly.entity_id
_entity_poly.type
_entity_poly.pdbx_seq_one_letter_code
_entity_poly.pdbx_strand_id
1 'polypeptide(L)'
;MDMKQKEKVLLFGRGMVYQRKKEALFKQYEPAAFLDNAVQPGKELVTDEETGAPVIHPSDIGRYSGYPVILLSYALGDMYGQLLSLGISEERILLGPALEPYNTFEKLLFENGGRLVFRNAKICYVNEKQGLCIQTNPSDLEDLKQELLVSSKYPDAQGLLKELPLYPLDDAYGMNRGTPVDRYYIEQFLEVQREYIHGTVMEIGDRSYTQRFGGERVTDSIVLHVAREDLKNRQIKGNFATGEGLTEESIDCLICTQTLPFIYDLRSAADNMLRILKKGGTALITAAGISQIIQYERIHYGHYWSFTEDSFKRLFEENGDVDLVEVFTYGNVKTAAAFLYGISQEELDREDFAVSDSNYQLIIAAVVKKR
;
A
#
# COMPACT_ATOMS: atom_id res chain seq x y z
N MET A 1 25.50 4.62 -17.44
CA MET A 1 25.08 3.76 -16.32
C MET A 1 25.31 2.34 -16.74
N ASP A 2 26.33 1.68 -16.20
CA ASP A 2 26.60 0.27 -16.44
C ASP A 2 25.41 -0.54 -15.92
N MET A 3 24.66 -1.16 -16.82
CA MET A 3 23.69 -2.18 -16.43
C MET A 3 24.49 -3.37 -15.88
N LYS A 4 24.56 -3.49 -14.54
CA LYS A 4 25.08 -4.70 -13.91
C LYS A 4 24.32 -5.89 -14.49
N GLN A 5 25.02 -6.84 -15.09
CA GLN A 5 24.44 -8.07 -15.58
C GLN A 5 23.75 -8.78 -14.42
N LYS A 6 22.46 -9.07 -14.57
CA LYS A 6 21.69 -9.75 -13.54
C LYS A 6 22.20 -11.16 -13.35
N GLU A 7 22.24 -11.61 -12.11
CA GLU A 7 22.64 -12.98 -11.78
C GLU A 7 21.54 -13.97 -12.22
N LYS A 8 21.95 -15.04 -12.92
CA LYS A 8 21.02 -16.09 -13.31
C LYS A 8 20.77 -17.06 -12.17
N VAL A 9 19.49 -17.33 -11.88
CA VAL A 9 19.04 -18.17 -10.79
C VAL A 9 17.94 -19.13 -11.22
N LEU A 10 17.74 -20.18 -10.45
CA LEU A 10 16.57 -21.03 -10.52
C LEU A 10 15.56 -20.55 -9.46
N LEU A 11 14.30 -20.46 -9.82
CA LEU A 11 13.24 -20.04 -8.92
C LEU A 11 12.35 -21.26 -8.60
N PHE A 12 12.32 -21.69 -7.34
CA PHE A 12 11.52 -22.83 -6.93
C PHE A 12 10.23 -22.37 -6.26
N GLY A 13 9.11 -22.63 -6.91
CA GLY A 13 7.77 -22.23 -6.54
C GLY A 13 7.25 -21.03 -7.35
N ARG A 14 6.05 -21.21 -7.94
CA ARG A 14 5.35 -20.21 -8.76
C ARG A 14 4.03 -19.76 -8.14
N GLY A 15 3.83 -20.10 -6.86
CA GLY A 15 2.64 -19.76 -6.10
C GLY A 15 2.61 -18.30 -5.63
N MET A 16 1.80 -18.06 -4.61
CA MET A 16 1.53 -16.73 -4.05
C MET A 16 2.80 -15.95 -3.69
N VAL A 17 3.82 -16.60 -3.10
CA VAL A 17 5.08 -15.93 -2.71
C VAL A 17 5.80 -15.37 -3.94
N TYR A 18 5.89 -16.16 -5.01
CA TYR A 18 6.46 -15.70 -6.28
C TYR A 18 5.69 -14.50 -6.84
N GLN A 19 4.37 -14.61 -6.96
CA GLN A 19 3.55 -13.55 -7.55
C GLN A 19 3.69 -12.21 -6.82
N ARG A 20 3.84 -12.25 -5.50
CA ARG A 20 4.03 -11.06 -4.67
C ARG A 20 5.42 -10.45 -4.76
N LYS A 21 6.44 -11.27 -5.02
CA LYS A 21 7.85 -10.85 -4.93
C LYS A 21 8.57 -10.76 -6.27
N LYS A 22 7.91 -11.13 -7.38
CA LYS A 22 8.54 -11.21 -8.70
C LYS A 22 9.16 -9.90 -9.19
N GLU A 23 8.53 -8.75 -8.95
CA GLU A 23 9.07 -7.47 -9.38
C GLU A 23 10.40 -7.14 -8.68
N ALA A 24 10.48 -7.39 -7.36
CA ALA A 24 11.70 -7.19 -6.60
C ALA A 24 12.79 -8.20 -7.01
N LEU A 25 12.40 -9.46 -7.24
CA LEU A 25 13.31 -10.49 -7.75
C LEU A 25 13.94 -10.10 -9.09
N PHE A 26 13.13 -9.65 -10.03
CA PHE A 26 13.60 -9.32 -11.39
C PHE A 26 14.44 -8.03 -11.45
N LYS A 27 14.45 -7.22 -10.40
CA LYS A 27 15.44 -6.12 -10.29
C LYS A 27 16.86 -6.64 -10.12
N GLN A 28 17.05 -7.80 -9.47
CA GLN A 28 18.37 -8.35 -9.10
C GLN A 28 18.76 -9.59 -9.90
N TYR A 29 17.79 -10.42 -10.25
CA TYR A 29 17.98 -11.74 -10.85
C TYR A 29 17.32 -11.88 -12.21
N GLU A 30 17.88 -12.81 -13.01
CA GLU A 30 17.30 -13.30 -14.24
C GLU A 30 16.96 -14.79 -14.05
N PRO A 31 15.70 -15.22 -14.20
CA PRO A 31 15.35 -16.64 -14.07
C PRO A 31 15.96 -17.46 -15.23
N ALA A 32 16.80 -18.41 -14.92
CA ALA A 32 17.31 -19.38 -15.87
C ALA A 32 16.27 -20.49 -16.10
N ALA A 33 15.54 -20.88 -15.08
CA ALA A 33 14.37 -21.75 -15.12
C ALA A 33 13.54 -21.59 -13.84
N PHE A 34 12.28 -22.04 -13.93
CA PHE A 34 11.42 -22.26 -12.76
C PHE A 34 11.37 -23.75 -12.42
N LEU A 35 11.39 -24.07 -11.14
CA LEU A 35 11.16 -25.41 -10.62
C LEU A 35 9.71 -25.49 -10.10
N ASP A 36 8.94 -26.47 -10.59
CA ASP A 36 7.55 -26.66 -10.19
C ASP A 36 7.19 -28.14 -10.14
N ASN A 37 6.72 -28.61 -8.99
CA ASN A 37 6.31 -30.00 -8.78
C ASN A 37 5.04 -30.38 -9.58
N ALA A 38 4.28 -29.40 -10.08
CA ALA A 38 3.11 -29.65 -10.92
C ALA A 38 3.48 -30.07 -12.35
N VAL A 39 4.72 -29.81 -12.77
CA VAL A 39 5.23 -30.24 -14.08
C VAL A 39 5.67 -31.70 -14.02
N GLN A 40 5.37 -32.48 -15.06
CA GLN A 40 5.80 -33.89 -15.10
C GLN A 40 7.29 -33.99 -15.50
N PRO A 41 8.08 -34.86 -14.82
CA PRO A 41 9.48 -35.11 -15.15
C PRO A 41 9.66 -35.49 -16.63
N GLY A 42 10.67 -34.92 -17.30
CA GLY A 42 11.07 -35.26 -18.64
C GLY A 42 10.11 -34.85 -19.75
N LYS A 43 9.01 -34.12 -19.46
CA LYS A 43 8.12 -33.59 -20.51
C LYS A 43 8.64 -32.29 -21.11
N GLU A 44 8.17 -32.01 -22.37
CA GLU A 44 8.50 -30.79 -23.11
C GLU A 44 8.28 -29.52 -22.28
N LEU A 45 9.20 -28.58 -22.48
CA LEU A 45 9.31 -27.34 -21.76
C LEU A 45 8.03 -26.52 -21.79
N VAL A 46 7.36 -26.44 -20.67
CA VAL A 46 6.40 -25.37 -20.41
C VAL A 46 7.23 -24.12 -20.15
N THR A 47 6.95 -23.04 -20.83
CA THR A 47 7.60 -21.74 -20.59
C THR A 47 6.72 -20.85 -19.72
N ASP A 48 7.34 -20.10 -18.87
CA ASP A 48 6.66 -19.05 -18.11
C ASP A 48 6.30 -17.91 -19.07
N GLU A 49 5.02 -17.52 -19.10
CA GLU A 49 4.49 -16.57 -20.08
C GLU A 49 5.09 -15.16 -19.95
N GLU A 50 5.49 -14.77 -18.75
CA GLU A 50 6.01 -13.44 -18.48
C GLU A 50 7.50 -13.30 -18.78
N THR A 51 8.28 -14.33 -18.44
CA THR A 51 9.75 -14.29 -18.56
C THR A 51 10.29 -15.06 -19.76
N GLY A 52 9.49 -15.94 -20.34
CA GLY A 52 9.93 -16.88 -21.37
C GLY A 52 10.87 -17.98 -20.83
N ALA A 53 11.16 -18.01 -19.53
CA ALA A 53 12.03 -19.00 -18.94
C ALA A 53 11.33 -20.37 -18.85
N PRO A 54 12.07 -21.48 -19.04
CA PRO A 54 11.50 -22.81 -18.94
C PRO A 54 11.03 -23.15 -17.53
N VAL A 55 9.91 -23.88 -17.45
CA VAL A 55 9.38 -24.45 -16.20
C VAL A 55 9.63 -25.94 -16.24
N ILE A 56 10.39 -26.44 -15.27
CA ILE A 56 10.83 -27.85 -15.23
C ILE A 56 10.44 -28.50 -13.91
N HIS A 57 10.32 -29.83 -13.90
CA HIS A 57 10.22 -30.57 -12.67
C HIS A 57 11.56 -30.51 -11.91
N PRO A 58 11.58 -30.44 -10.56
CA PRO A 58 12.83 -30.39 -9.79
C PRO A 58 13.83 -31.52 -10.07
N SER A 59 13.36 -32.73 -10.45
CA SER A 59 14.25 -33.83 -10.84
C SER A 59 15.08 -33.56 -12.10
N ASP A 60 14.69 -32.59 -12.94
CA ASP A 60 15.38 -32.21 -14.16
C ASP A 60 16.44 -31.10 -13.94
N ILE A 61 16.66 -30.71 -12.68
CA ILE A 61 17.58 -29.64 -12.26
C ILE A 61 19.04 -29.85 -12.69
N GLY A 62 19.44 -31.09 -12.95
CA GLY A 62 20.80 -31.43 -13.38
C GLY A 62 21.26 -30.68 -14.65
N ARG A 63 20.34 -30.22 -15.49
CA ARG A 63 20.62 -29.41 -16.69
C ARG A 63 21.10 -27.99 -16.36
N TYR A 64 20.94 -27.54 -15.10
CA TYR A 64 21.23 -26.21 -14.62
C TYR A 64 22.28 -26.24 -13.50
N SER A 65 23.30 -27.10 -13.67
CA SER A 65 24.39 -27.21 -12.70
C SER A 65 25.14 -25.87 -12.60
N GLY A 66 25.25 -25.32 -11.40
CA GLY A 66 25.97 -24.07 -11.16
C GLY A 66 25.09 -22.86 -10.86
N TYR A 67 23.80 -22.86 -11.16
CA TYR A 67 22.92 -21.76 -10.79
C TYR A 67 22.42 -21.90 -9.35
N PRO A 68 22.36 -20.80 -8.57
CA PRO A 68 21.69 -20.81 -7.27
C PRO A 68 20.20 -21.09 -7.41
N VAL A 69 19.60 -21.70 -6.40
CA VAL A 69 18.15 -21.98 -6.33
C VAL A 69 17.54 -21.13 -5.23
N ILE A 70 16.62 -20.23 -5.60
CA ILE A 70 15.89 -19.40 -4.65
C ILE A 70 14.55 -20.08 -4.34
N LEU A 71 14.28 -20.35 -3.05
CA LEU A 71 13.02 -20.92 -2.60
C LEU A 71 11.96 -19.81 -2.43
N LEU A 72 10.80 -20.00 -3.06
CA LEU A 72 9.69 -19.04 -3.09
C LEU A 72 8.39 -19.66 -2.55
N SER A 73 8.45 -20.17 -1.33
CA SER A 73 7.30 -20.78 -0.65
C SER A 73 7.45 -20.67 0.86
N TYR A 74 6.35 -20.76 1.57
CA TYR A 74 6.37 -20.96 3.03
C TYR A 74 6.62 -22.42 3.41
N ALA A 75 6.41 -23.38 2.49
CA ALA A 75 6.79 -24.80 2.67
C ALA A 75 8.29 -25.03 2.40
N LEU A 76 9.13 -24.25 3.04
CA LEU A 76 10.58 -24.23 2.77
C LEU A 76 11.23 -25.58 3.07
N GLY A 77 10.78 -26.28 4.14
CA GLY A 77 11.36 -27.55 4.55
C GLY A 77 11.22 -28.64 3.51
N ASP A 78 10.05 -28.77 2.91
CA ASP A 78 9.78 -29.79 1.88
C ASP A 78 10.60 -29.52 0.62
N MET A 79 10.64 -28.28 0.15
CA MET A 79 11.43 -27.87 -1.02
C MET A 79 12.92 -28.04 -0.79
N TYR A 80 13.41 -27.64 0.38
CA TYR A 80 14.79 -27.78 0.76
C TYR A 80 15.19 -29.28 0.84
N GLY A 81 14.41 -30.09 1.54
CA GLY A 81 14.63 -31.54 1.63
C GLY A 81 14.63 -32.22 0.25
N GLN A 82 13.72 -31.81 -0.63
CA GLN A 82 13.66 -32.29 -2.02
C GLN A 82 14.95 -31.97 -2.79
N LEU A 83 15.46 -30.73 -2.71
CA LEU A 83 16.68 -30.33 -3.38
C LEU A 83 17.91 -31.11 -2.88
N LEU A 84 18.01 -31.29 -1.54
CA LEU A 84 19.07 -32.12 -0.96
C LEU A 84 19.01 -33.55 -1.43
N SER A 85 17.81 -34.14 -1.51
CA SER A 85 17.63 -35.51 -2.02
C SER A 85 18.02 -35.68 -3.50
N LEU A 86 17.97 -34.57 -4.26
CA LEU A 86 18.41 -34.50 -5.66
C LEU A 86 19.92 -34.20 -5.80
N GLY A 87 20.67 -34.16 -4.67
CA GLY A 87 22.11 -33.92 -4.64
C GLY A 87 22.52 -32.47 -4.84
N ILE A 88 21.61 -31.52 -4.68
CA ILE A 88 21.94 -30.09 -4.74
C ILE A 88 22.64 -29.72 -3.43
N SER A 89 23.82 -29.10 -3.53
CA SER A 89 24.55 -28.66 -2.35
C SER A 89 23.84 -27.50 -1.64
N GLU A 90 23.88 -27.51 -0.31
CA GLU A 90 23.23 -26.52 0.55
C GLU A 90 23.64 -25.08 0.19
N GLU A 91 24.91 -24.86 -0.20
CA GLU A 91 25.44 -23.55 -0.61
C GLU A 91 24.75 -22.94 -1.82
N ARG A 92 24.13 -23.75 -2.65
CA ARG A 92 23.36 -23.32 -3.83
C ARG A 92 21.93 -22.95 -3.51
N ILE A 93 21.42 -23.31 -2.34
CA ILE A 93 20.03 -23.09 -1.96
C ILE A 93 19.95 -21.77 -1.20
N LEU A 94 19.26 -20.81 -1.79
CA LEU A 94 19.07 -19.49 -1.22
C LEU A 94 17.62 -19.34 -0.74
N LEU A 95 17.50 -18.83 0.47
CA LEU A 95 16.24 -18.22 0.90
C LEU A 95 16.19 -16.85 0.24
N GLY A 96 15.13 -16.57 -0.46
CA GLY A 96 15.00 -15.35 -1.27
C GLY A 96 15.62 -14.14 -0.57
N PRO A 97 16.65 -13.51 -1.14
CA PRO A 97 17.35 -12.43 -0.48
C PRO A 97 16.40 -11.28 -0.24
N ALA A 98 16.69 -10.51 0.80
CA ALA A 98 16.07 -9.27 1.26
C ALA A 98 15.03 -8.66 0.29
N LEU A 99 14.01 -9.43 -0.04
CA LEU A 99 12.82 -8.99 -0.73
C LEU A 99 12.03 -8.18 0.28
N GLU A 100 11.41 -7.11 -0.15
CA GLU A 100 10.61 -6.28 0.74
C GLU A 100 9.68 -7.15 1.58
N PRO A 101 9.66 -6.98 2.90
CA PRO A 101 8.85 -7.81 3.78
C PRO A 101 7.37 -7.61 3.44
N TYR A 102 6.68 -8.70 3.20
CA TYR A 102 5.27 -8.68 2.80
C TYR A 102 4.30 -8.62 3.98
N ASN A 103 4.63 -9.32 5.06
CA ASN A 103 3.79 -9.41 6.24
C ASN A 103 4.61 -9.14 7.53
N THR A 104 3.93 -9.08 8.65
CA THR A 104 4.58 -8.80 9.96
C THR A 104 5.69 -9.79 10.28
N PHE A 105 5.50 -11.07 9.94
CA PHE A 105 6.52 -12.09 10.18
C PHE A 105 7.77 -11.87 9.32
N GLU A 106 7.61 -11.55 8.02
CA GLU A 106 8.74 -11.22 7.15
C GLU A 106 9.45 -9.93 7.59
N LYS A 107 8.68 -8.91 8.01
CA LYS A 107 9.24 -7.69 8.58
C LYS A 107 10.06 -7.99 9.83
N LEU A 108 9.53 -8.83 10.72
CA LEU A 108 10.24 -9.28 11.92
C LEU A 108 11.54 -10.00 11.60
N LEU A 109 11.53 -10.88 10.60
CA LEU A 109 12.72 -11.62 10.17
C LEU A 109 13.82 -10.73 9.62
N PHE A 110 13.46 -9.71 8.82
CA PHE A 110 14.44 -8.90 8.07
C PHE A 110 14.72 -7.53 8.69
N GLU A 111 13.97 -7.15 9.71
CA GLU A 111 14.19 -5.89 10.41
C GLU A 111 15.58 -5.87 11.06
N ASN A 112 16.25 -4.72 10.98
CA ASN A 112 17.59 -4.52 11.56
C ASN A 112 18.69 -5.45 11.03
N GLY A 113 18.54 -6.02 9.83
CA GLY A 113 19.56 -6.84 9.19
C GLY A 113 19.52 -8.31 9.59
N GLY A 114 18.37 -8.78 10.06
CA GLY A 114 18.14 -10.21 10.23
C GLY A 114 18.10 -10.94 8.89
N ARG A 115 18.55 -12.18 8.87
CA ARG A 115 18.54 -13.04 7.69
C ARG A 115 18.31 -14.50 8.08
N LEU A 116 17.68 -15.24 7.17
CA LEU A 116 17.59 -16.68 7.28
C LEU A 116 18.78 -17.31 6.54
N VAL A 117 19.37 -18.31 7.15
CA VAL A 117 20.42 -19.13 6.56
C VAL A 117 20.15 -20.60 6.81
N PHE A 118 20.55 -21.47 5.88
CA PHE A 118 20.56 -22.91 6.11
C PHE A 118 21.87 -23.34 6.74
N ARG A 119 21.79 -24.15 7.80
CA ARG A 119 22.93 -24.78 8.45
C ARG A 119 22.54 -26.16 8.95
N ASN A 120 23.27 -27.20 8.52
CA ASN A 120 23.08 -28.57 9.00
C ASN A 120 21.62 -29.05 8.91
N ALA A 121 20.98 -28.86 7.74
CA ALA A 121 19.59 -29.20 7.48
C ALA A 121 18.56 -28.47 8.40
N LYS A 122 18.93 -27.32 8.96
CA LYS A 122 18.06 -26.49 9.77
C LYS A 122 18.01 -25.07 9.25
N ILE A 123 16.88 -24.39 9.48
CA ILE A 123 16.79 -22.96 9.29
C ILE A 123 17.35 -22.27 10.53
N CYS A 124 18.27 -21.34 10.32
CA CYS A 124 18.77 -20.46 11.37
C CYS A 124 18.41 -19.04 11.02
N TYR A 125 17.72 -18.37 11.93
CA TYR A 125 17.60 -16.92 11.88
C TYR A 125 18.84 -16.32 12.54
N VAL A 126 19.52 -15.45 11.83
CA VAL A 126 20.71 -14.75 12.32
C VAL A 126 20.47 -13.26 12.23
N ASN A 127 20.65 -12.58 13.35
CA ASN A 127 20.71 -11.12 13.41
C ASN A 127 21.97 -10.71 14.19
N GLU A 128 23.00 -10.33 13.47
CA GLU A 128 24.31 -10.00 14.04
C GLU A 128 24.27 -8.74 14.92
N LYS A 129 23.40 -7.78 14.58
CA LYS A 129 23.24 -6.56 15.37
C LYS A 129 22.57 -6.79 16.72
N GLN A 130 21.70 -7.75 16.80
CA GLN A 130 20.99 -8.12 18.04
C GLN A 130 21.67 -9.27 18.78
N GLY A 131 22.70 -9.88 18.18
CA GLY A 131 23.36 -11.07 18.74
C GLY A 131 22.46 -12.31 18.76
N LEU A 132 21.42 -12.34 17.93
CA LEU A 132 20.47 -13.44 17.86
C LEU A 132 20.93 -14.49 16.86
N CYS A 133 20.86 -15.76 17.29
CA CYS A 133 20.98 -16.92 16.41
C CYS A 133 19.97 -17.96 16.91
N ILE A 134 18.84 -18.07 16.19
CA ILE A 134 17.74 -19.01 16.51
C ILE A 134 17.77 -20.12 15.49
N GLN A 135 17.83 -21.36 15.96
CA GLN A 135 17.88 -22.55 15.12
C GLN A 135 16.56 -23.32 15.26
N THR A 136 15.92 -23.63 14.14
CA THR A 136 14.65 -24.34 14.13
C THR A 136 14.62 -25.42 13.05
N ASN A 137 13.58 -26.26 13.07
CA ASN A 137 13.35 -27.24 12.03
C ASN A 137 12.89 -26.55 10.74
N PRO A 138 13.44 -26.86 9.56
CA PRO A 138 13.04 -26.25 8.28
C PRO A 138 11.56 -26.33 7.95
N SER A 139 10.86 -27.35 8.42
CA SER A 139 9.41 -27.51 8.19
C SER A 139 8.55 -26.63 9.08
N ASP A 140 9.13 -25.94 10.06
CA ASP A 140 8.37 -25.28 11.11
C ASP A 140 8.67 -23.79 11.23
N LEU A 141 8.16 -23.04 10.25
CA LEU A 141 8.26 -21.59 10.27
C LEU A 141 7.39 -20.94 11.36
N GLU A 142 6.36 -21.64 11.85
CA GLU A 142 5.54 -21.13 12.94
C GLU A 142 6.29 -21.20 14.27
N ASP A 143 7.07 -22.26 14.52
CA ASP A 143 7.95 -22.34 15.69
C ASP A 143 9.00 -21.24 15.67
N LEU A 144 9.63 -20.99 14.50
CA LEU A 144 10.58 -19.87 14.36
C LEU A 144 9.92 -18.53 14.67
N LYS A 145 8.70 -18.33 14.21
CA LYS A 145 7.93 -17.12 14.51
C LYS A 145 7.67 -16.97 16.00
N GLN A 146 7.26 -18.04 16.68
CA GLN A 146 7.02 -18.03 18.12
C GLN A 146 8.32 -17.74 18.90
N GLU A 147 9.42 -18.38 18.55
CA GLU A 147 10.73 -18.13 19.17
C GLU A 147 11.17 -16.67 18.99
N LEU A 148 10.97 -16.09 17.78
CA LEU A 148 11.27 -14.69 17.52
C LEU A 148 10.39 -13.74 18.32
N LEU A 149 9.10 -14.02 18.44
CA LEU A 149 8.19 -13.21 19.24
C LEU A 149 8.57 -13.21 20.72
N VAL A 150 8.99 -14.36 21.25
CA VAL A 150 9.44 -14.48 22.66
C VAL A 150 10.79 -13.78 22.88
N SER A 151 11.73 -13.90 21.93
CA SER A 151 13.09 -13.32 22.04
C SER A 151 13.18 -11.85 21.63
N SER A 152 12.16 -11.33 20.96
CA SER A 152 12.16 -9.95 20.46
C SER A 152 11.71 -8.95 21.54
N LYS A 153 12.01 -7.67 21.30
CA LYS A 153 11.51 -6.55 22.12
C LYS A 153 10.03 -6.24 21.90
N TYR A 154 9.30 -7.12 21.22
CA TYR A 154 7.87 -6.91 21.01
C TYR A 154 7.16 -7.01 22.35
N PRO A 155 6.34 -6.03 22.71
CA PRO A 155 5.62 -6.05 23.96
C PRO A 155 4.68 -7.27 23.98
N ASP A 156 4.49 -7.82 25.16
CA ASP A 156 3.42 -8.79 25.41
C ASP A 156 2.10 -8.22 24.87
N ALA A 157 1.50 -8.94 23.92
CA ALA A 157 0.28 -8.50 23.26
C ALA A 157 -0.87 -8.25 24.25
N GLN A 158 -0.95 -9.06 25.32
CA GLN A 158 -1.94 -8.85 26.38
C GLN A 158 -1.65 -7.59 27.18
N GLY A 159 -0.38 -7.31 27.49
CA GLY A 159 0.04 -6.10 28.17
C GLY A 159 -0.27 -4.85 27.35
N LEU A 160 0.07 -4.89 26.06
CA LEU A 160 -0.24 -3.77 25.14
C LEU A 160 -1.73 -3.46 25.08
N LEU A 161 -2.58 -4.46 24.87
CA LEU A 161 -4.03 -4.28 24.74
C LEU A 161 -4.70 -3.90 26.08
N LYS A 162 -4.15 -4.36 27.21
CA LYS A 162 -4.71 -4.07 28.53
C LYS A 162 -4.63 -2.61 28.91
N GLU A 163 -3.61 -1.89 28.45
CA GLU A 163 -3.43 -0.46 28.72
C GLU A 163 -4.26 0.44 27.80
N LEU A 164 -4.83 -0.11 26.72
CA LEU A 164 -5.64 0.67 25.80
C LEU A 164 -7.07 0.84 26.34
N PRO A 165 -7.60 2.09 26.39
CA PRO A 165 -8.96 2.34 26.83
C PRO A 165 -9.99 1.80 25.83
N LEU A 166 -11.20 1.47 26.32
CA LEU A 166 -12.33 1.02 25.46
C LEU A 166 -12.91 2.16 24.60
N TYR A 167 -12.68 3.39 25.00
CA TYR A 167 -13.18 4.58 24.29
C TYR A 167 -12.01 5.41 23.78
N PRO A 168 -12.19 6.15 22.68
CA PRO A 168 -11.16 7.02 22.19
C PRO A 168 -10.85 8.13 23.20
N LEU A 169 -9.65 8.70 23.11
CA LEU A 169 -9.25 9.84 23.91
C LEU A 169 -9.90 11.14 23.40
N ASP A 170 -10.24 11.16 22.11
CA ASP A 170 -11.02 12.20 21.45
C ASP A 170 -11.88 11.57 20.34
N ASP A 171 -13.19 11.74 20.41
CA ASP A 171 -14.15 11.22 19.45
C ASP A 171 -14.32 12.11 18.20
N ALA A 172 -13.60 13.23 18.15
CA ALA A 172 -13.57 14.17 17.02
C ALA A 172 -12.24 14.09 16.23
N TYR A 173 -11.77 12.90 15.92
CA TYR A 173 -10.55 12.64 15.14
C TYR A 173 -9.23 13.16 15.78
N GLY A 174 -9.26 13.61 17.02
CA GLY A 174 -8.13 14.28 17.66
C GLY A 174 -8.13 15.80 17.52
N MET A 175 -9.18 16.40 16.95
CA MET A 175 -9.26 17.86 16.76
C MET A 175 -9.23 18.66 18.07
N ASN A 176 -9.70 18.09 19.17
CA ASN A 176 -9.63 18.75 20.49
C ASN A 176 -8.25 18.64 21.15
N ARG A 177 -7.35 17.83 20.56
CA ARG A 177 -5.99 17.58 21.07
C ARG A 177 -4.91 18.22 20.21
N GLY A 178 -5.19 18.46 18.93
CA GLY A 178 -4.27 19.03 17.96
C GLY A 178 -4.76 18.84 16.55
N THR A 179 -3.86 18.56 15.64
CA THR A 179 -4.18 18.26 14.24
C THR A 179 -4.45 16.77 14.07
N PRO A 180 -5.57 16.36 13.48
CA PRO A 180 -5.85 14.96 13.17
C PRO A 180 -4.74 14.31 12.34
N VAL A 181 -4.46 13.03 12.60
CA VAL A 181 -3.39 12.26 11.91
C VAL A 181 -3.62 12.19 10.40
N ASP A 182 -4.87 12.10 9.96
CA ASP A 182 -5.22 12.05 8.53
C ASP A 182 -4.80 13.33 7.79
N ARG A 183 -4.83 14.48 8.45
CA ARG A 183 -4.43 15.78 7.88
C ARG A 183 -2.97 15.80 7.47
N TYR A 184 -2.09 15.16 8.22
CA TYR A 184 -0.68 15.02 7.84
C TYR A 184 -0.54 14.40 6.46
N TYR A 185 -1.22 13.29 6.20
CA TYR A 185 -1.14 12.57 4.92
C TYR A 185 -1.84 13.32 3.77
N ILE A 186 -2.99 13.92 4.06
CA ILE A 186 -3.71 14.76 3.07
C ILE A 186 -2.84 15.94 2.63
N GLU A 187 -2.22 16.63 3.59
CA GLU A 187 -1.36 17.77 3.30
C GLU A 187 -0.08 17.37 2.59
N GLN A 188 0.51 16.24 2.95
CA GLN A 188 1.66 15.67 2.25
C GLN A 188 1.32 15.35 0.78
N PHE A 189 0.18 14.73 0.54
CA PHE A 189 -0.30 14.46 -0.82
C PHE A 189 -0.48 15.75 -1.62
N LEU A 190 -1.17 16.73 -1.06
CA LEU A 190 -1.44 18.00 -1.76
C LEU A 190 -0.15 18.80 -2.01
N GLU A 191 0.82 18.78 -1.09
CA GLU A 191 2.13 19.42 -1.29
C GLU A 191 2.90 18.78 -2.46
N VAL A 192 2.90 17.44 -2.54
CA VAL A 192 3.56 16.72 -3.65
C VAL A 192 2.87 17.03 -4.98
N GLN A 193 1.54 17.14 -4.99
CA GLN A 193 0.73 17.36 -6.19
C GLN A 193 0.43 18.86 -6.46
N ARG A 194 1.08 19.78 -5.77
CA ARG A 194 0.81 21.21 -5.80
C ARG A 194 0.82 21.84 -7.19
N GLU A 195 1.56 21.30 -8.13
CA GLU A 195 1.65 21.80 -9.51
C GLU A 195 0.34 21.65 -10.28
N TYR A 196 -0.54 20.74 -9.89
CA TYR A 196 -1.89 20.61 -10.45
C TYR A 196 -2.87 21.66 -9.89
N ILE A 197 -2.52 22.35 -8.79
CA ILE A 197 -3.38 23.36 -8.16
C ILE A 197 -3.12 24.71 -8.82
N HIS A 198 -3.79 24.96 -9.93
CA HIS A 198 -3.65 26.18 -10.72
C HIS A 198 -4.94 26.56 -11.46
N GLY A 199 -4.97 27.77 -12.04
CA GLY A 199 -6.11 28.25 -12.83
C GLY A 199 -7.36 28.49 -11.96
N THR A 200 -8.51 28.05 -12.44
CA THR A 200 -9.76 28.03 -11.67
C THR A 200 -9.79 26.77 -10.81
N VAL A 201 -9.71 26.93 -9.51
CA VAL A 201 -9.70 25.81 -8.54
C VAL A 201 -10.99 25.75 -7.76
N MET A 202 -11.60 24.58 -7.68
CA MET A 202 -12.75 24.32 -6.81
C MET A 202 -12.33 23.46 -5.64
N GLU A 203 -12.70 23.86 -4.42
CA GLU A 203 -12.48 23.10 -3.19
C GLU A 203 -13.79 22.88 -2.45
N ILE A 204 -13.91 21.78 -1.69
CA ILE A 204 -15.12 21.42 -0.98
C ILE A 204 -15.07 21.97 0.45
N GLY A 205 -16.14 22.68 0.85
CA GLY A 205 -16.33 23.17 2.22
C GLY A 205 -15.68 24.51 2.51
N ASP A 206 -14.40 24.67 2.22
CA ASP A 206 -13.65 25.92 2.34
C ASP A 206 -12.58 26.05 1.25
N ARG A 207 -11.58 26.91 1.39
CA ARG A 207 -10.51 27.15 0.40
C ARG A 207 -9.11 27.10 1.00
N SER A 208 -8.96 26.51 2.13
CA SER A 208 -7.69 26.53 2.90
C SER A 208 -6.58 25.82 2.13
N TYR A 209 -6.85 24.72 1.49
CA TYR A 209 -5.85 24.00 0.70
C TYR A 209 -5.55 24.69 -0.61
N THR A 210 -6.56 25.27 -1.28
CA THR A 210 -6.35 26.11 -2.46
C THR A 210 -5.40 27.28 -2.15
N GLN A 211 -5.62 27.98 -1.04
CA GLN A 211 -4.76 29.09 -0.64
C GLN A 211 -3.34 28.62 -0.25
N ARG A 212 -3.25 27.54 0.51
CA ARG A 212 -1.99 27.05 1.04
C ARG A 212 -1.07 26.45 -0.04
N PHE A 213 -1.62 25.64 -0.92
CA PHE A 213 -0.84 24.88 -1.89
C PHE A 213 -0.87 25.45 -3.31
N GLY A 214 -1.89 26.21 -3.69
CA GLY A 214 -2.01 26.82 -5.01
C GLY A 214 -1.20 28.11 -5.16
N GLY A 215 -1.29 29.01 -4.18
CA GLY A 215 -0.59 30.30 -4.20
C GLY A 215 -0.93 31.14 -5.41
N GLU A 216 0.08 31.76 -6.04
CA GLU A 216 -0.07 32.64 -7.21
C GLU A 216 -0.49 31.91 -8.50
N ARG A 217 -0.45 30.58 -8.53
CA ARG A 217 -0.92 29.78 -9.66
C ARG A 217 -2.44 29.77 -9.80
N VAL A 218 -3.17 30.10 -8.74
CA VAL A 218 -4.63 30.12 -8.71
C VAL A 218 -5.14 31.48 -9.20
N THR A 219 -5.91 31.46 -10.28
CA THR A 219 -6.50 32.70 -10.86
C THR A 219 -7.92 32.95 -10.37
N ASP A 220 -8.65 31.88 -10.00
CA ASP A 220 -9.98 31.94 -9.41
C ASP A 220 -10.18 30.80 -8.44
N SER A 221 -10.80 31.05 -7.29
CA SER A 221 -11.04 30.06 -6.24
C SER A 221 -12.53 29.96 -5.92
N ILE A 222 -13.09 28.79 -6.15
CA ILE A 222 -14.51 28.48 -5.94
C ILE A 222 -14.63 27.50 -4.77
N VAL A 223 -15.55 27.78 -3.84
CA VAL A 223 -15.91 26.83 -2.78
C VAL A 223 -17.23 26.16 -3.18
N LEU A 224 -17.26 24.83 -3.17
CA LEU A 224 -18.49 24.07 -3.35
C LEU A 224 -19.06 23.66 -2.00
N HIS A 225 -20.33 23.92 -1.78
CA HIS A 225 -21.05 23.49 -0.57
C HIS A 225 -22.42 22.92 -0.95
N VAL A 226 -22.79 21.77 -0.36
CA VAL A 226 -24.03 21.07 -0.71
C VAL A 226 -25.31 21.85 -0.32
N ALA A 227 -25.25 22.67 0.70
CA ALA A 227 -26.42 23.34 1.28
C ALA A 227 -26.38 24.89 1.28
N ARG A 228 -25.20 25.48 1.12
CA ARG A 228 -24.99 26.92 1.31
C ARG A 228 -24.48 27.59 0.05
N GLU A 229 -24.94 28.81 -0.17
CA GLU A 229 -24.48 29.67 -1.25
C GLU A 229 -24.05 31.03 -0.68
N ASP A 230 -22.89 31.52 -1.14
CA ASP A 230 -22.43 32.89 -0.90
C ASP A 230 -21.62 33.35 -2.12
N LEU A 231 -22.33 33.86 -3.10
CA LEU A 231 -21.75 34.30 -4.37
C LEU A 231 -20.73 35.45 -4.23
N LYS A 232 -20.84 36.26 -3.17
CA LYS A 232 -19.86 37.33 -2.89
C LYS A 232 -18.51 36.76 -2.54
N ASN A 233 -18.49 35.64 -1.86
CA ASN A 233 -17.27 34.89 -1.49
C ASN A 233 -16.98 33.71 -2.42
N ARG A 234 -17.55 33.69 -3.65
CA ARG A 234 -17.33 32.61 -4.62
C ARG A 234 -17.66 31.21 -4.07
N GLN A 235 -18.64 31.15 -3.16
CA GLN A 235 -19.19 29.88 -2.67
C GLN A 235 -20.48 29.57 -3.43
N ILE A 236 -20.49 28.46 -4.14
CA ILE A 236 -21.63 27.97 -4.88
C ILE A 236 -22.30 26.81 -4.17
N LYS A 237 -23.62 26.69 -4.33
CA LYS A 237 -24.33 25.50 -3.92
C LYS A 237 -24.32 24.48 -5.05
N GLY A 238 -23.92 23.24 -4.76
CA GLY A 238 -23.94 22.16 -5.75
C GLY A 238 -23.80 20.79 -5.12
N ASN A 239 -24.15 19.76 -5.89
CA ASN A 239 -24.18 18.39 -5.41
C ASN A 239 -23.59 17.42 -6.43
N PHE A 240 -22.52 16.72 -6.06
CA PHE A 240 -21.90 15.73 -6.93
C PHE A 240 -22.79 14.52 -7.23
N ALA A 241 -23.66 14.10 -6.32
CA ALA A 241 -24.54 12.96 -6.57
C ALA A 241 -25.57 13.23 -7.67
N THR A 242 -26.07 14.48 -7.78
CA THR A 242 -27.14 14.83 -8.72
C THR A 242 -26.66 15.70 -9.91
N GLY A 243 -25.49 16.30 -9.79
CA GLY A 243 -24.98 17.27 -10.76
C GLY A 243 -25.63 18.67 -10.67
N GLU A 244 -26.56 18.88 -9.73
CA GLU A 244 -27.21 20.17 -9.52
C GLU A 244 -26.20 21.27 -9.14
N GLY A 245 -26.32 22.46 -9.74
CA GLY A 245 -25.47 23.60 -9.46
C GLY A 245 -24.03 23.49 -9.99
N LEU A 246 -23.71 22.45 -10.75
CA LEU A 246 -22.38 22.21 -11.32
C LEU A 246 -22.35 22.60 -12.79
N THR A 247 -21.35 23.41 -13.16
CA THR A 247 -21.12 23.84 -14.55
C THR A 247 -20.06 22.96 -15.21
N GLU A 248 -20.33 22.44 -16.40
CA GLU A 248 -19.41 21.62 -17.17
C GLU A 248 -18.17 22.43 -17.60
N GLU A 249 -17.02 21.74 -17.65
CA GLU A 249 -15.74 22.27 -18.16
C GLU A 249 -15.38 23.66 -17.61
N SER A 250 -15.66 23.88 -16.32
CA SER A 250 -15.54 25.20 -15.70
C SER A 250 -14.28 25.39 -14.86
N ILE A 251 -13.63 24.30 -14.42
CA ILE A 251 -12.49 24.36 -13.51
C ILE A 251 -11.26 23.63 -14.07
N ASP A 252 -10.09 24.12 -13.69
CA ASP A 252 -8.81 23.50 -14.04
C ASP A 252 -8.38 22.46 -13.01
N CYS A 253 -8.71 22.68 -11.72
CA CYS A 253 -8.41 21.77 -10.64
C CYS A 253 -9.58 21.62 -9.67
N LEU A 254 -9.84 20.38 -9.24
CA LEU A 254 -10.74 20.05 -8.14
C LEU A 254 -9.93 19.53 -6.95
N ILE A 255 -10.10 20.13 -5.78
CA ILE A 255 -9.62 19.59 -4.50
C ILE A 255 -10.83 19.04 -3.73
N CYS A 256 -10.90 17.71 -3.58
CA CYS A 256 -12.02 17.02 -2.94
C CYS A 256 -11.50 16.09 -1.85
N THR A 257 -11.34 16.63 -0.63
CA THR A 257 -10.83 15.86 0.50
C THR A 257 -11.98 15.35 1.36
N GLN A 258 -11.92 14.09 1.77
CA GLN A 258 -12.81 13.43 2.74
C GLN A 258 -14.32 13.64 2.48
N THR A 259 -14.73 13.74 1.21
CA THR A 259 -16.13 14.02 0.83
C THR A 259 -16.86 12.76 0.34
N LEU A 260 -16.19 11.89 -0.40
CA LEU A 260 -16.80 10.71 -1.01
C LEU A 260 -17.43 9.74 0.01
N PRO A 261 -16.92 9.56 1.24
CA PRO A 261 -17.58 8.72 2.25
C PRO A 261 -19.05 9.10 2.53
N PHE A 262 -19.43 10.34 2.27
CA PHE A 262 -20.77 10.90 2.55
C PHE A 262 -21.71 10.89 1.34
N ILE A 263 -21.26 10.42 0.18
CA ILE A 263 -22.07 10.38 -1.04
C ILE A 263 -22.42 8.92 -1.36
N TYR A 264 -23.74 8.56 -1.31
CA TYR A 264 -24.16 7.19 -1.56
C TYR A 264 -23.93 6.76 -3.02
N ASP A 265 -24.31 7.59 -3.99
CA ASP A 265 -24.09 7.32 -5.42
C ASP A 265 -22.69 7.79 -5.86
N LEU A 266 -21.70 6.93 -5.62
CA LEU A 266 -20.30 7.22 -5.96
C LEU A 266 -20.07 7.34 -7.47
N ARG A 267 -20.79 6.56 -8.27
CA ARG A 267 -20.60 6.58 -9.73
C ARG A 267 -21.05 7.91 -10.31
N SER A 268 -22.24 8.37 -9.97
CA SER A 268 -22.71 9.70 -10.37
C SER A 268 -21.81 10.80 -9.83
N ALA A 269 -21.27 10.65 -8.62
CA ALA A 269 -20.33 11.63 -8.06
C ALA A 269 -19.05 11.70 -8.86
N ALA A 270 -18.42 10.57 -9.21
CA ALA A 270 -17.21 10.51 -10.03
C ALA A 270 -17.45 11.12 -11.42
N ASP A 271 -18.55 10.77 -12.07
CA ASP A 271 -18.94 11.30 -13.38
C ASP A 271 -19.09 12.83 -13.33
N ASN A 272 -19.77 13.36 -12.31
CA ASN A 272 -19.97 14.80 -12.15
C ASN A 272 -18.67 15.55 -11.78
N MET A 273 -17.77 14.93 -10.98
CA MET A 273 -16.45 15.49 -10.71
C MET A 273 -15.62 15.66 -11.99
N LEU A 274 -15.65 14.64 -12.86
CA LEU A 274 -14.95 14.71 -14.16
C LEU A 274 -15.63 15.70 -15.13
N ARG A 275 -16.97 15.72 -15.15
CA ARG A 275 -17.73 16.60 -16.01
C ARG A 275 -17.41 18.08 -15.83
N ILE A 276 -17.17 18.53 -14.58
CA ILE A 276 -16.86 19.94 -14.29
C ILE A 276 -15.42 20.32 -14.63
N LEU A 277 -14.50 19.36 -14.73
CA LEU A 277 -13.14 19.62 -15.15
C LEU A 277 -13.09 20.01 -16.62
N LYS A 278 -12.29 21.00 -16.97
CA LYS A 278 -11.88 21.28 -18.34
C LYS A 278 -11.07 20.11 -18.91
N LYS A 279 -10.90 20.05 -20.22
CA LYS A 279 -10.00 19.07 -20.85
C LYS A 279 -8.57 19.25 -20.32
N GLY A 280 -7.96 18.17 -19.91
CA GLY A 280 -6.65 18.17 -19.24
C GLY A 280 -6.67 18.63 -17.78
N GLY A 281 -7.84 19.01 -17.25
CA GLY A 281 -8.01 19.38 -15.84
C GLY A 281 -7.82 18.19 -14.92
N THR A 282 -7.50 18.46 -13.66
CA THR A 282 -7.10 17.46 -12.67
C THR A 282 -7.95 17.52 -11.42
N ALA A 283 -8.38 16.36 -10.90
CA ALA A 283 -8.97 16.24 -9.57
C ALA A 283 -7.94 15.59 -8.61
N LEU A 284 -7.73 16.25 -7.48
CA LEU A 284 -6.98 15.78 -6.32
C LEU A 284 -7.99 15.35 -5.26
N ILE A 285 -8.11 14.05 -5.07
CA ILE A 285 -9.19 13.48 -4.27
C ILE A 285 -8.59 12.66 -3.14
N THR A 286 -9.10 12.82 -1.91
CA THR A 286 -8.75 11.93 -0.79
C THR A 286 -9.99 11.38 -0.12
N ALA A 287 -9.88 10.16 0.39
CA ALA A 287 -10.94 9.51 1.15
C ALA A 287 -10.35 8.62 2.25
N ALA A 288 -11.15 8.36 3.28
CA ALA A 288 -10.77 7.50 4.38
C ALA A 288 -10.84 6.02 3.98
N GLY A 289 -9.78 5.28 4.33
CA GLY A 289 -9.78 3.83 4.39
C GLY A 289 -10.15 3.37 5.80
N ILE A 290 -9.18 3.34 6.71
CA ILE A 290 -9.41 3.04 8.13
C ILE A 290 -9.82 4.31 8.86
N SER A 291 -11.06 4.38 9.31
CA SER A 291 -11.59 5.57 10.00
C SER A 291 -12.72 5.21 10.95
N GLN A 292 -12.96 6.07 11.93
CA GLN A 292 -14.16 6.03 12.75
C GLN A 292 -15.37 6.63 12.02
N ILE A 293 -16.56 6.36 12.54
CA ILE A 293 -17.81 6.97 12.09
C ILE A 293 -18.26 7.96 13.16
N ILE A 294 -18.27 9.25 12.82
CA ILE A 294 -18.77 10.28 13.74
C ILE A 294 -20.29 10.38 13.64
N GLN A 295 -20.96 10.32 14.77
CA GLN A 295 -22.43 10.36 14.85
C GLN A 295 -23.01 11.64 14.24
N TYR A 296 -22.40 12.79 14.49
CA TYR A 296 -22.84 14.06 13.94
C TYR A 296 -22.86 14.03 12.39
N GLU A 297 -21.77 13.62 11.78
CA GLU A 297 -21.65 13.54 10.33
C GLU A 297 -22.62 12.52 9.74
N ARG A 298 -22.71 11.34 10.37
CA ARG A 298 -23.62 10.28 9.94
C ARG A 298 -25.08 10.72 9.93
N ILE A 299 -25.52 11.49 10.92
CA ILE A 299 -26.90 11.96 11.03
C ILE A 299 -27.18 13.07 10.00
N HIS A 300 -26.23 13.97 9.74
CA HIS A 300 -26.46 15.14 8.90
C HIS A 300 -26.19 14.89 7.41
N TYR A 301 -25.22 14.02 7.08
CA TYR A 301 -24.78 13.79 5.70
C TYR A 301 -24.88 12.32 5.28
N GLY A 302 -25.02 11.38 6.20
CA GLY A 302 -24.80 9.97 5.97
C GLY A 302 -23.30 9.64 6.09
N HIS A 303 -22.98 8.36 6.23
CA HIS A 303 -21.60 7.85 6.14
C HIS A 303 -21.74 6.44 5.54
N TYR A 304 -21.39 6.30 4.28
CA TYR A 304 -21.75 5.12 3.49
C TYR A 304 -20.54 4.25 3.15
N TRP A 305 -19.34 4.85 3.03
CA TRP A 305 -18.20 4.18 2.44
C TRP A 305 -16.92 4.36 3.23
N SER A 306 -16.15 3.28 3.33
CA SER A 306 -14.71 3.27 3.55
C SER A 306 -14.07 2.68 2.31
N PHE A 307 -12.91 3.18 1.92
CA PHE A 307 -12.29 2.83 0.64
C PHE A 307 -11.06 1.96 0.82
N THR A 308 -10.70 1.24 -0.24
CA THR A 308 -9.41 0.61 -0.45
C THR A 308 -8.81 1.19 -1.74
N GLU A 309 -7.51 1.04 -1.92
CA GLU A 309 -6.82 1.42 -3.16
C GLU A 309 -7.57 0.91 -4.40
N ASP A 310 -7.89 -0.38 -4.43
CA ASP A 310 -8.56 -1.02 -5.56
C ASP A 310 -9.95 -0.44 -5.84
N SER A 311 -10.76 -0.22 -4.79
CA SER A 311 -12.09 0.34 -4.97
C SER A 311 -12.04 1.78 -5.45
N PHE A 312 -11.07 2.56 -4.97
CA PHE A 312 -10.90 3.96 -5.32
C PHE A 312 -10.37 4.13 -6.75
N LYS A 313 -9.39 3.33 -7.11
CA LYS A 313 -8.85 3.29 -8.47
C LYS A 313 -9.93 2.94 -9.49
N ARG A 314 -10.65 1.84 -9.23
CA ARG A 314 -11.70 1.35 -10.12
C ARG A 314 -12.85 2.34 -10.30
N LEU A 315 -13.20 3.08 -9.25
CA LEU A 315 -14.26 4.10 -9.30
C LEU A 315 -14.02 5.12 -10.43
N PHE A 316 -12.77 5.52 -10.68
CA PHE A 316 -12.43 6.51 -11.69
C PHE A 316 -11.99 5.87 -13.02
N GLU A 317 -11.30 4.72 -13.01
CA GLU A 317 -10.89 4.05 -14.25
C GLU A 317 -12.05 3.55 -15.11
N GLU A 318 -13.19 3.22 -14.50
CA GLU A 318 -14.39 2.82 -15.23
C GLU A 318 -15.05 3.98 -15.99
N ASN A 319 -14.61 5.21 -15.77
CA ASN A 319 -15.09 6.37 -16.52
C ASN A 319 -14.30 6.55 -17.83
N GLY A 320 -14.99 6.59 -18.96
CA GLY A 320 -14.36 6.66 -20.29
C GLY A 320 -13.65 7.96 -20.64
N ASP A 321 -13.82 9.02 -19.84
CA ASP A 321 -13.27 10.38 -20.08
C ASP A 321 -12.01 10.67 -19.26
N VAL A 322 -11.37 9.63 -18.75
CA VAL A 322 -10.15 9.71 -17.95
C VAL A 322 -8.92 9.37 -18.76
N ASP A 323 -7.87 10.21 -18.65
CA ASP A 323 -6.56 10.02 -19.24
C ASP A 323 -5.58 9.32 -18.25
N LEU A 324 -5.64 9.70 -16.97
CA LEU A 324 -4.76 9.21 -15.94
C LEU A 324 -5.53 8.99 -14.63
N VAL A 325 -5.28 7.87 -13.98
CA VAL A 325 -5.66 7.60 -12.58
C VAL A 325 -4.44 7.06 -11.85
N GLU A 326 -3.89 7.88 -10.95
CA GLU A 326 -2.84 7.44 -10.03
C GLU A 326 -3.40 7.41 -8.60
N VAL A 327 -3.23 6.31 -7.91
CA VAL A 327 -3.72 6.14 -6.53
C VAL A 327 -2.55 5.94 -5.58
N PHE A 328 -2.62 6.59 -4.44
CA PHE A 328 -1.63 6.56 -3.38
C PHE A 328 -2.29 6.13 -2.07
N THR A 329 -1.59 5.34 -1.28
CA THR A 329 -2.06 4.93 0.04
C THR A 329 -1.10 5.40 1.13
N TYR A 330 -1.66 5.87 2.23
CA TYR A 330 -0.92 6.41 3.35
C TYR A 330 -1.38 5.76 4.65
N GLY A 331 -0.44 5.62 5.57
CA GLY A 331 -0.68 5.11 6.92
C GLY A 331 0.06 3.80 7.20
N ASN A 332 0.03 3.43 8.44
CA ASN A 332 0.51 2.17 9.00
C ASN A 332 -0.33 1.83 10.24
N VAL A 333 -0.10 0.66 10.84
CA VAL A 333 -0.90 0.21 11.99
C VAL A 333 -0.83 1.20 13.17
N LYS A 334 0.33 1.84 13.42
CA LYS A 334 0.49 2.77 14.54
C LYS A 334 -0.29 4.05 14.31
N THR A 335 -0.17 4.66 13.13
CA THR A 335 -0.89 5.88 12.78
C THR A 335 -2.39 5.66 12.63
N ALA A 336 -2.81 4.48 12.15
CA ALA A 336 -4.22 4.10 12.09
C ALA A 336 -4.81 3.92 13.50
N ALA A 337 -4.11 3.24 14.41
CA ALA A 337 -4.53 3.11 15.81
C ALA A 337 -4.58 4.48 16.51
N ALA A 338 -3.57 5.32 16.33
CA ALA A 338 -3.55 6.67 16.86
C ALA A 338 -4.75 7.49 16.39
N PHE A 339 -5.06 7.43 15.09
CA PHE A 339 -6.23 8.13 14.53
C PHE A 339 -7.55 7.62 15.12
N LEU A 340 -7.72 6.30 15.27
CA LEU A 340 -8.92 5.71 15.86
C LEU A 340 -9.08 6.08 17.36
N TYR A 341 -7.98 6.28 18.08
CA TYR A 341 -8.01 6.76 19.46
C TYR A 341 -8.12 8.29 19.57
N GLY A 342 -8.14 9.02 18.46
CA GLY A 342 -8.18 10.48 18.47
C GLY A 342 -6.92 11.12 19.04
N ILE A 343 -5.76 10.49 18.82
CA ILE A 343 -4.44 11.04 19.11
C ILE A 343 -4.08 12.00 17.96
N SER A 344 -3.58 13.18 18.31
CA SER A 344 -3.17 14.19 17.32
C SER A 344 -1.80 13.88 16.70
N GLN A 345 -1.49 14.49 15.55
CA GLN A 345 -0.18 14.32 14.92
C GLN A 345 0.97 14.86 15.78
N GLU A 346 0.74 15.85 16.61
CA GLU A 346 1.73 16.46 17.50
C GLU A 346 2.14 15.55 18.66
N GLU A 347 1.34 14.51 18.91
CA GLU A 347 1.61 13.50 19.95
C GLU A 347 2.36 12.27 19.40
N LEU A 348 2.66 12.25 18.09
CA LEU A 348 3.40 11.20 17.41
C LEU A 348 4.79 11.68 16.97
N ASP A 349 5.73 10.77 16.88
CA ASP A 349 7.06 11.06 16.35
C ASP A 349 7.03 11.12 14.81
N ARG A 350 7.96 11.88 14.21
CA ARG A 350 8.05 11.99 12.75
C ARG A 350 8.32 10.65 12.07
N GLU A 351 9.06 9.79 12.72
CA GLU A 351 9.39 8.44 12.28
C GLU A 351 8.14 7.58 12.14
N ASP A 352 7.09 7.83 12.91
CA ASP A 352 5.83 7.11 12.83
C ASP A 352 5.10 7.33 11.50
N PHE A 353 5.34 8.47 10.87
CA PHE A 353 4.75 8.82 9.57
C PHE A 353 5.64 8.43 8.37
N ALA A 354 6.90 8.07 8.62
CA ALA A 354 7.85 7.78 7.54
C ALA A 354 7.58 6.46 6.80
N VAL A 355 6.78 5.58 7.41
CA VAL A 355 6.45 4.26 6.86
C VAL A 355 4.99 4.24 6.41
N SER A 356 4.75 3.95 5.14
CA SER A 356 3.43 3.57 4.63
C SER A 356 3.36 2.07 4.45
N ASP A 357 2.28 1.45 4.95
CA ASP A 357 2.02 0.03 4.83
C ASP A 357 0.67 -0.17 4.12
N SER A 358 0.70 -0.68 2.90
CA SER A 358 -0.49 -0.87 2.06
C SER A 358 -1.55 -1.80 2.66
N ASN A 359 -1.20 -2.55 3.72
CA ASN A 359 -2.18 -3.34 4.47
C ASN A 359 -3.00 -2.51 5.47
N TYR A 360 -2.54 -1.29 5.79
CA TYR A 360 -3.18 -0.41 6.78
C TYR A 360 -3.42 0.97 6.15
N GLN A 361 -4.30 0.98 5.15
CA GLN A 361 -4.62 2.18 4.36
C GLN A 361 -5.49 3.12 5.20
N LEU A 362 -4.89 4.13 5.81
CA LEU A 362 -5.62 5.15 6.58
C LEU A 362 -6.24 6.17 5.62
N ILE A 363 -5.43 6.70 4.70
CA ILE A 363 -5.87 7.62 3.64
C ILE A 363 -5.56 7.00 2.28
N ILE A 364 -6.55 7.08 1.41
CA ILE A 364 -6.40 6.82 -0.02
C ILE A 364 -6.51 8.15 -0.75
N ALA A 365 -5.55 8.45 -1.60
CA ALA A 365 -5.53 9.65 -2.40
C ALA A 365 -5.44 9.32 -3.89
N ALA A 366 -6.02 10.14 -4.74
CA ALA A 366 -5.95 9.96 -6.19
C ALA A 366 -5.69 11.28 -6.92
N VAL A 367 -4.86 11.18 -7.95
CA VAL A 367 -4.75 12.16 -9.03
C VAL A 367 -5.54 11.61 -10.21
N VAL A 368 -6.61 12.30 -10.60
CA VAL A 368 -7.46 11.90 -11.71
C VAL A 368 -7.45 13.00 -12.75
N LYS A 369 -6.98 12.69 -13.95
CA LYS A 369 -6.87 13.66 -15.03
C LYS A 369 -7.90 13.38 -16.13
N LYS A 370 -8.68 14.41 -16.47
CA LYS A 370 -9.63 14.35 -17.58
C LYS A 370 -8.91 14.35 -18.92
N ARG A 371 -9.45 13.60 -19.89
CA ARG A 371 -8.94 13.51 -21.27
C ARG A 371 -9.11 14.80 -22.06
#